data_27802cb6d59fd517e153cf90326119cf
#
_entry.id   27802cb6d59fd517e153cf90326119cf
#
_cell.length_a   1.000
_cell.length_b   1.000
_cell.length_c   1.000
_cell.angle_alpha   90.00
_cell.angle_beta   90.00
_cell.angle_gamma   90.00
#
_symmetry.space_group_name_H-M   'P 1'
#
loop_
_entity.id
_entity.type
_entity.pdbx_description
1 polymer ?
#
loop_
_entity_poly.entity_id
_entity_poly.type
_entity_poly.pdbx_seq_one_letter_code
_entity_poly.pdbx_strand_id
1 'polypeptide(L)'
;MKHMKFLTFFFCIAFAVFACSSNNETDPNAAGLPDKEEPLVTDFAKGADISWVTEMEHKGMKFYNTSGVETDCFQLMKDLGLNAVRLRVWFNPKEHDNWCNTADLVTKAKRAAELGMDVMVDFHYSDWWADPGQQHKPAAWKGLNLADLKKAIADHTADVLNALKAAGVAPKWVQVGNEIRPGMLWDEDAALSGASYNVRECDVKGSNSTSEKVKYRKNFANLAAFINVGYDAVKSVFDDAIVIVHLDNGYDNELYTWFFNELKANGGKWNMIGMSLYPYRTMLEHKEYTADRTITECIANINSVARKYNCDVMVVETGMECADDKGNLASASVLAEGKRQLARILKECKENTGGRCKGVFYWEPECRPNQYRLGAFTEDGRPTVIMDAFK
;
A
#
# COMPACT_ATOMS: atom_id res chain seq x y z
N MET A 1 5.30 73.69 46.60
CA MET A 1 4.55 73.96 47.85
C MET A 1 3.48 72.92 48.04
N LYS A 2 3.46 72.34 49.26
CA LYS A 2 2.46 71.39 49.84
C LYS A 2 2.54 69.96 49.35
N HIS A 3 3.26 69.10 50.02
CA HIS A 3 3.01 68.34 51.28
C HIS A 3 1.64 67.62 51.19
N MET A 4 1.58 66.24 51.18
CA MET A 4 1.66 65.35 52.38
C MET A 4 0.63 64.24 52.14
N LYS A 5 0.68 63.08 52.52
CA LYS A 5 1.26 62.26 53.60
C LYS A 5 1.05 60.77 53.25
N PHE A 6 1.97 59.94 53.68
CA PHE A 6 1.86 58.48 53.83
C PHE A 6 0.68 58.09 54.70
N LEU A 7 0.00 57.02 54.31
CA LEU A 7 -0.69 56.19 55.29
C LEU A 7 -0.54 54.71 54.86
N THR A 8 0.22 54.01 55.65
CA THR A 8 0.46 52.57 55.58
C THR A 8 -0.78 51.87 56.15
N PHE A 9 -1.44 50.98 55.37
CA PHE A 9 -2.39 50.02 55.93
C PHE A 9 -1.92 48.62 55.59
N PHE A 10 -1.55 47.89 56.66
CA PHE A 10 -1.35 46.47 56.64
C PHE A 10 -2.73 45.80 56.53
N PHE A 11 -2.96 45.01 55.49
CA PHE A 11 -4.11 44.10 55.42
C PHE A 11 -3.57 42.70 55.20
N CYS A 12 -3.74 41.85 56.20
CA CYS A 12 -3.60 40.41 56.09
C CYS A 12 -4.61 39.87 55.06
N ILE A 13 -4.13 39.27 53.99
CA ILE A 13 -4.96 38.55 53.10
C ILE A 13 -4.68 37.05 53.28
N ALA A 14 -5.70 36.37 53.78
CA ALA A 14 -5.77 34.93 53.86
C ALA A 14 -5.73 34.32 52.44
N PHE A 15 -4.86 33.34 52.25
CA PHE A 15 -4.87 32.52 51.04
C PHE A 15 -6.12 31.67 51.01
N ALA A 16 -7.09 32.06 50.21
CA ALA A 16 -8.17 31.17 49.76
C ALA A 16 -7.69 30.45 48.49
N VAL A 17 -7.42 29.18 48.63
CA VAL A 17 -7.15 28.28 47.50
C VAL A 17 -8.47 28.11 46.73
N PHE A 18 -8.64 28.85 45.65
CA PHE A 18 -9.68 28.54 44.67
C PHE A 18 -9.16 27.40 43.79
N ALA A 19 -9.71 26.22 44.00
CA ALA A 19 -9.63 25.13 43.05
C ALA A 19 -10.45 25.54 41.80
N CYS A 20 -9.78 25.91 40.71
CA CYS A 20 -10.42 25.96 39.39
C CYS A 20 -10.73 24.52 38.98
N SER A 21 -11.99 24.16 39.12
CA SER A 21 -12.57 23.01 38.44
C SER A 21 -12.62 23.33 36.92
N SER A 22 -11.68 22.81 36.18
CA SER A 22 -11.81 22.74 34.73
C SER A 22 -12.88 21.69 34.41
N ASN A 23 -14.03 22.12 33.98
CA ASN A 23 -15.00 21.27 33.32
C ASN A 23 -14.38 20.76 32.03
N ASN A 24 -13.76 19.57 32.09
CA ASN A 24 -13.54 18.78 30.91
C ASN A 24 -14.92 18.24 30.49
N GLU A 25 -15.48 18.85 29.46
CA GLU A 25 -16.51 18.17 28.67
C GLU A 25 -15.87 16.90 28.10
N THR A 26 -16.12 15.77 28.74
CA THR A 26 -15.79 14.47 28.20
C THR A 26 -16.70 14.23 26.99
N ASP A 27 -16.09 14.19 25.82
CA ASP A 27 -16.73 13.69 24.61
C ASP A 27 -17.32 12.29 24.88
N PRO A 28 -18.64 12.11 24.83
CA PRO A 28 -19.27 10.81 25.14
C PRO A 28 -18.89 9.70 24.13
N ASN A 29 -18.13 10.01 23.07
CA ASN A 29 -17.58 9.05 22.11
C ASN A 29 -16.13 8.64 22.38
N ALA A 30 -15.51 9.15 23.43
CA ALA A 30 -14.21 8.67 23.89
C ALA A 30 -14.38 7.46 24.83
N ALA A 31 -15.18 6.48 24.43
CA ALA A 31 -15.11 5.15 25.03
C ALA A 31 -13.74 4.57 24.67
N GLY A 32 -12.84 4.54 25.64
CA GLY A 32 -11.57 3.85 25.51
C GLY A 32 -11.82 2.44 25.03
N LEU A 33 -11.24 2.11 23.87
CA LEU A 33 -11.19 0.73 23.42
C LEU A 33 -10.47 -0.07 24.52
N PRO A 34 -10.96 -1.26 24.90
CA PRO A 34 -10.25 -2.09 25.85
C PRO A 34 -8.85 -2.34 25.32
N ASP A 35 -7.82 -2.11 26.16
CA ASP A 35 -6.47 -2.56 25.91
C ASP A 35 -6.51 -4.06 25.65
N LYS A 36 -6.53 -4.46 24.37
CA LYS A 36 -6.20 -5.82 24.03
C LYS A 36 -4.72 -5.96 24.33
N GLU A 37 -4.37 -6.76 25.30
CA GLU A 37 -3.03 -7.35 25.38
C GLU A 37 -2.80 -8.08 24.05
N GLU A 38 -2.08 -7.41 23.13
CA GLU A 38 -1.81 -7.99 21.82
C GLU A 38 -0.76 -9.10 21.97
N PRO A 39 -1.03 -10.30 21.44
CA PRO A 39 0.01 -11.31 21.34
C PRO A 39 1.17 -10.73 20.50
N LEU A 40 2.38 -10.97 20.95
CA LEU A 40 3.61 -10.69 20.19
C LEU A 40 3.40 -11.10 18.73
N VAL A 41 3.67 -10.17 17.79
CA VAL A 41 3.49 -10.39 16.35
C VAL A 41 4.35 -11.58 15.92
N THR A 42 3.75 -12.76 15.93
CA THR A 42 4.40 -14.00 15.48
C THR A 42 4.30 -14.18 13.96
N ASP A 43 3.55 -13.32 13.27
CA ASP A 43 3.17 -13.47 11.87
C ASP A 43 3.39 -12.19 11.04
N PHE A 44 4.60 -11.62 11.14
CA PHE A 44 5.01 -10.48 10.32
C PHE A 44 5.44 -10.95 8.93
N ALA A 45 4.74 -10.46 7.88
CA ALA A 45 5.06 -10.80 6.51
C ALA A 45 6.35 -10.10 6.04
N LYS A 46 7.32 -10.89 5.63
CA LYS A 46 8.49 -10.47 4.86
C LYS A 46 8.25 -10.94 3.43
N GLY A 47 7.78 -10.04 2.56
CA GLY A 47 7.31 -10.42 1.25
C GLY A 47 8.07 -9.79 0.10
N ALA A 48 7.81 -10.30 -1.11
CA ALA A 48 8.17 -9.69 -2.36
C ALA A 48 7.03 -9.80 -3.37
N ASP A 49 6.84 -8.77 -4.18
CA ASP A 49 6.11 -8.89 -5.44
C ASP A 49 7.10 -9.41 -6.48
N ILE A 50 6.85 -10.61 -6.99
CA ILE A 50 7.65 -11.26 -8.02
C ILE A 50 6.79 -11.64 -9.22
N SER A 51 5.87 -10.74 -9.56
CA SER A 51 4.88 -10.99 -10.61
C SER A 51 5.50 -11.15 -11.99
N TRP A 52 6.70 -10.62 -12.23
CA TRP A 52 7.40 -10.70 -13.50
C TRP A 52 8.14 -12.03 -13.74
N VAL A 53 8.31 -12.84 -12.71
CA VAL A 53 9.20 -14.00 -12.74
C VAL A 53 8.92 -14.97 -13.89
N THR A 54 7.66 -15.30 -14.17
CA THR A 54 7.29 -16.26 -15.24
C THR A 54 7.64 -15.73 -16.63
N GLU A 55 7.44 -14.44 -16.87
CA GLU A 55 7.88 -13.77 -18.11
C GLU A 55 9.41 -13.78 -18.25
N MET A 56 10.13 -13.50 -17.17
CA MET A 56 11.59 -13.53 -17.15
C MET A 56 12.12 -14.94 -17.43
N GLU A 57 11.57 -15.95 -16.78
CA GLU A 57 11.94 -17.35 -16.98
C GLU A 57 11.66 -17.80 -18.42
N HIS A 58 10.49 -17.41 -18.98
CA HIS A 58 10.16 -17.69 -20.38
C HIS A 58 11.16 -17.06 -21.36
N LYS A 59 11.67 -15.89 -21.05
CA LYS A 59 12.73 -15.21 -21.81
C LYS A 59 14.14 -15.79 -21.56
N GLY A 60 14.24 -16.90 -20.85
CA GLY A 60 15.49 -17.60 -20.57
C GLY A 60 16.33 -16.99 -19.45
N MET A 61 15.77 -16.09 -18.66
CA MET A 61 16.44 -15.56 -17.48
C MET A 61 16.54 -16.63 -16.40
N LYS A 62 17.69 -16.66 -15.73
CA LYS A 62 17.98 -17.60 -14.64
C LYS A 62 18.32 -16.84 -13.38
N PHE A 63 18.04 -17.46 -12.26
CA PHE A 63 18.34 -16.95 -10.95
C PHE A 63 19.35 -17.84 -10.25
N TYR A 64 20.21 -17.24 -9.44
CA TYR A 64 21.27 -17.95 -8.75
C TYR A 64 21.31 -17.52 -7.29
N ASN A 65 21.60 -18.46 -6.41
CA ASN A 65 21.86 -18.15 -5.01
C ASN A 65 23.24 -17.46 -4.85
N THR A 66 23.55 -17.03 -3.63
CA THR A 66 24.82 -16.36 -3.32
C THR A 66 26.07 -17.22 -3.60
N SER A 67 25.92 -18.56 -3.65
CA SER A 67 27.00 -19.50 -4.01
C SER A 67 27.10 -19.72 -5.53
N GLY A 68 26.24 -19.10 -6.34
CA GLY A 68 26.24 -19.24 -7.80
C GLY A 68 25.53 -20.49 -8.31
N VAL A 69 24.74 -21.16 -7.49
CA VAL A 69 23.92 -22.30 -7.89
C VAL A 69 22.61 -21.80 -8.46
N GLU A 70 22.24 -22.26 -9.67
CA GLU A 70 20.96 -21.98 -10.29
C GLU A 70 19.82 -22.45 -9.37
N THR A 71 18.89 -21.56 -9.07
CA THR A 71 17.84 -21.79 -8.08
C THR A 71 16.52 -21.21 -8.58
N ASP A 72 15.42 -21.92 -8.37
CA ASP A 72 14.07 -21.38 -8.60
C ASP A 72 13.86 -20.06 -7.84
N CYS A 73 13.25 -19.05 -8.48
CA CYS A 73 13.13 -17.72 -7.89
C CYS A 73 12.28 -17.70 -6.60
N PHE A 74 11.20 -18.49 -6.52
CA PHE A 74 10.40 -18.60 -5.30
C PHE A 74 11.18 -19.26 -4.17
N GLN A 75 11.92 -20.35 -4.49
CA GLN A 75 12.80 -21.01 -3.52
C GLN A 75 13.88 -20.04 -3.05
N LEU A 76 14.46 -19.27 -3.96
CA LEU A 76 15.49 -18.28 -3.63
C LEU A 76 14.94 -17.18 -2.68
N MET A 77 13.72 -16.68 -2.92
CA MET A 77 13.08 -15.73 -2.00
C MET A 77 12.89 -16.34 -0.60
N LYS A 78 12.43 -17.59 -0.52
CA LYS A 78 12.30 -18.31 0.75
C LYS A 78 13.65 -18.48 1.46
N ASP A 79 14.69 -18.87 0.74
CA ASP A 79 16.05 -19.04 1.29
C ASP A 79 16.66 -17.72 1.79
N LEU A 80 16.24 -16.60 1.22
CA LEU A 80 16.59 -15.24 1.65
C LEU A 80 15.81 -14.78 2.90
N GLY A 81 14.86 -15.58 3.39
CA GLY A 81 14.10 -15.30 4.62
C GLY A 81 12.74 -14.66 4.39
N LEU A 82 12.25 -14.63 3.13
CA LEU A 82 10.88 -14.17 2.84
C LEU A 82 9.89 -15.32 3.10
N ASN A 83 8.69 -14.95 3.53
CA ASN A 83 7.60 -15.88 3.87
C ASN A 83 6.29 -15.59 3.13
N ALA A 84 6.28 -14.60 2.26
CA ALA A 84 5.10 -14.21 1.49
C ALA A 84 5.46 -13.69 0.10
N VAL A 85 4.52 -13.81 -0.83
CA VAL A 85 4.61 -13.20 -2.16
C VAL A 85 3.36 -12.36 -2.44
N ARG A 86 3.55 -11.28 -3.19
CA ARG A 86 2.49 -10.47 -3.80
C ARG A 86 2.50 -10.72 -5.30
N LEU A 87 1.34 -10.96 -5.88
CA LEU A 87 1.17 -11.33 -7.28
C LEU A 87 0.03 -10.49 -7.89
N ARG A 88 0.39 -9.63 -8.85
CA ARG A 88 -0.61 -8.83 -9.58
C ARG A 88 -1.40 -9.68 -10.57
N VAL A 89 -2.61 -9.25 -10.84
CA VAL A 89 -3.45 -9.82 -11.89
C VAL A 89 -4.05 -8.71 -12.75
N TRP A 90 -3.93 -8.88 -14.08
CA TRP A 90 -4.58 -8.09 -15.10
C TRP A 90 -5.78 -8.82 -15.68
N PHE A 91 -6.75 -8.05 -16.22
CA PHE A 91 -7.98 -8.64 -16.73
C PHE A 91 -7.77 -9.42 -18.04
N ASN A 92 -7.21 -8.78 -19.06
CA ASN A 92 -7.05 -9.39 -20.37
C ASN A 92 -5.78 -8.88 -21.09
N PRO A 93 -4.58 -9.24 -20.61
CA PRO A 93 -3.32 -8.71 -21.12
C PRO A 93 -2.84 -9.39 -22.39
N LYS A 94 -3.72 -9.57 -23.39
CA LYS A 94 -3.40 -10.26 -24.66
C LYS A 94 -2.28 -9.58 -25.45
N GLU A 95 -2.21 -8.26 -25.41
CA GLU A 95 -1.17 -7.48 -26.08
C GLU A 95 0.19 -7.59 -25.38
N HIS A 96 0.23 -8.25 -24.22
CA HIS A 96 1.40 -8.51 -23.39
C HIS A 96 1.60 -10.00 -23.14
N ASP A 97 1.39 -10.81 -24.16
CA ASP A 97 1.59 -12.28 -24.17
C ASP A 97 0.85 -13.02 -23.05
N ASN A 98 -0.20 -12.41 -22.49
CA ASN A 98 -1.02 -12.90 -21.38
C ASN A 98 -0.27 -13.04 -20.04
N TRP A 99 0.90 -12.43 -19.86
CA TRP A 99 1.54 -12.38 -18.56
C TRP A 99 0.65 -11.68 -17.50
N CYS A 100 0.71 -12.15 -16.29
CA CYS A 100 -0.14 -11.68 -15.20
C CYS A 100 -1.66 -11.84 -15.43
N ASN A 101 -2.10 -12.69 -16.36
CA ASN A 101 -3.50 -13.10 -16.42
C ASN A 101 -3.82 -14.12 -15.31
N THR A 102 -5.07 -14.56 -15.23
CA THR A 102 -5.52 -15.53 -14.20
C THR A 102 -4.72 -16.83 -14.23
N ALA A 103 -4.39 -17.37 -15.42
CA ALA A 103 -3.66 -18.64 -15.53
C ALA A 103 -2.21 -18.51 -15.04
N ASP A 104 -1.56 -17.41 -15.40
CA ASP A 104 -0.19 -17.08 -14.95
C ASP A 104 -0.15 -16.82 -13.45
N LEU A 105 -1.14 -16.08 -12.91
CA LEU A 105 -1.30 -15.89 -11.46
C LEU A 105 -1.41 -17.24 -10.74
N VAL A 106 -2.28 -18.15 -11.20
CA VAL A 106 -2.46 -19.48 -10.61
C VAL A 106 -1.16 -20.28 -10.62
N THR A 107 -0.39 -20.22 -11.70
CA THR A 107 0.91 -20.88 -11.82
C THR A 107 1.89 -20.38 -10.74
N LYS A 108 2.01 -19.07 -10.58
CA LYS A 108 2.89 -18.44 -9.57
C LYS A 108 2.41 -18.73 -8.14
N ALA A 109 1.11 -18.59 -7.89
CA ALA A 109 0.54 -18.81 -6.56
C ALA A 109 0.69 -20.25 -6.07
N LYS A 110 0.60 -21.24 -6.96
CA LYS A 110 0.90 -22.65 -6.64
C LYS A 110 2.34 -22.85 -6.20
N ARG A 111 3.32 -22.29 -6.94
CA ARG A 111 4.73 -22.35 -6.59
C ARG A 111 5.00 -21.79 -5.20
N ALA A 112 4.37 -20.65 -4.87
CA ALA A 112 4.47 -20.05 -3.55
C ALA A 112 3.87 -20.94 -2.46
N ALA A 113 2.65 -21.44 -2.69
CA ALA A 113 1.93 -22.30 -1.74
C ALA A 113 2.65 -23.63 -1.47
N GLU A 114 3.25 -24.27 -2.49
CA GLU A 114 4.05 -25.47 -2.37
C GLU A 114 5.28 -25.26 -1.47
N LEU A 115 5.78 -24.04 -1.39
CA LEU A 115 6.87 -23.65 -0.49
C LEU A 115 6.35 -23.16 0.88
N GLY A 116 5.03 -23.16 1.13
CA GLY A 116 4.45 -22.68 2.38
C GLY A 116 4.57 -21.17 2.57
N MET A 117 4.64 -20.40 1.46
CA MET A 117 4.63 -18.94 1.50
C MET A 117 3.19 -18.43 1.42
N ASP A 118 2.88 -17.41 2.21
CA ASP A 118 1.60 -16.70 2.12
C ASP A 118 1.47 -15.96 0.77
N VAL A 119 0.26 -15.90 0.24
CA VAL A 119 -0.02 -15.25 -1.05
C VAL A 119 -0.89 -14.02 -0.85
N MET A 120 -0.47 -12.90 -1.45
CA MET A 120 -1.28 -11.70 -1.67
C MET A 120 -1.62 -11.61 -3.16
N VAL A 121 -2.90 -11.40 -3.49
CA VAL A 121 -3.32 -11.12 -4.86
C VAL A 121 -3.58 -9.62 -5.01
N ASP A 122 -3.02 -9.02 -6.06
CA ASP A 122 -3.17 -7.62 -6.38
C ASP A 122 -3.96 -7.41 -7.67
N PHE A 123 -5.21 -6.99 -7.55
CA PHE A 123 -6.08 -6.70 -8.69
C PHE A 123 -5.83 -5.29 -9.23
N HIS A 124 -5.30 -5.18 -10.45
CA HIS A 124 -5.17 -3.90 -11.14
C HIS A 124 -6.50 -3.41 -11.76
N TYR A 125 -7.45 -4.31 -12.05
CA TYR A 125 -8.68 -4.01 -12.79
C TYR A 125 -8.44 -3.25 -14.09
N SER A 126 -7.41 -3.65 -14.79
CA SER A 126 -6.94 -3.11 -16.06
C SER A 126 -6.40 -4.24 -16.93
N ASP A 127 -6.22 -4.02 -18.21
CA ASP A 127 -5.52 -4.96 -19.11
C ASP A 127 -4.00 -4.85 -19.01
N TRP A 128 -3.51 -3.82 -18.29
CA TRP A 128 -2.10 -3.50 -18.10
C TRP A 128 -1.88 -2.81 -16.73
N TRP A 129 -0.80 -2.09 -16.58
CA TRP A 129 -0.49 -1.37 -15.34
C TRP A 129 -1.61 -0.45 -14.89
N ALA A 130 -1.90 -0.48 -13.60
CA ALA A 130 -2.65 0.53 -12.89
C ALA A 130 -1.76 1.11 -11.79
N ASP A 131 -1.60 2.43 -11.80
CA ASP A 131 -0.78 3.20 -10.87
C ASP A 131 -1.32 4.63 -10.75
N PRO A 132 -0.75 5.53 -9.94
CA PRO A 132 -1.27 6.89 -9.79
C PRO A 132 -1.26 7.72 -11.08
N GLY A 133 -0.49 7.34 -12.09
CA GLY A 133 -0.46 7.97 -13.41
C GLY A 133 -1.50 7.42 -14.39
N GLN A 134 -1.99 6.21 -14.16
CA GLN A 134 -2.89 5.52 -15.08
C GLN A 134 -3.77 4.49 -14.36
N GLN A 135 -5.07 4.59 -14.57
CA GLN A 135 -6.08 3.67 -14.02
C GLN A 135 -7.06 3.30 -15.13
N HIS A 136 -6.49 2.77 -16.24
CA HIS A 136 -7.24 2.49 -17.45
C HIS A 136 -8.23 1.35 -17.24
N LYS A 137 -9.46 1.59 -17.67
CA LYS A 137 -10.51 0.58 -17.71
C LYS A 137 -10.13 -0.52 -18.72
N PRO A 138 -10.35 -1.81 -18.41
CA PRO A 138 -10.20 -2.85 -19.40
C PRO A 138 -10.96 -2.55 -20.70
N ALA A 139 -10.39 -2.86 -21.84
CA ALA A 139 -11.01 -2.59 -23.15
C ALA A 139 -12.41 -3.20 -23.26
N ALA A 140 -12.61 -4.40 -22.70
CA ALA A 140 -13.90 -5.08 -22.66
C ALA A 140 -14.95 -4.39 -21.78
N TRP A 141 -14.55 -3.48 -20.91
CA TRP A 141 -15.43 -2.76 -19.99
C TRP A 141 -15.75 -1.33 -20.47
N LYS A 142 -15.21 -0.92 -21.62
CA LYS A 142 -15.53 0.37 -22.24
C LYS A 142 -17.02 0.45 -22.55
N GLY A 143 -17.65 1.58 -22.25
CA GLY A 143 -19.06 1.81 -22.49
C GLY A 143 -20.03 1.17 -21.49
N LEU A 144 -19.55 0.39 -20.52
CA LEU A 144 -20.40 -0.15 -19.47
C LEU A 144 -20.90 0.98 -18.55
N ASN A 145 -22.17 0.93 -18.17
CA ASN A 145 -22.73 1.80 -17.15
C ASN A 145 -22.24 1.39 -15.75
N LEU A 146 -22.53 2.19 -14.72
CA LEU A 146 -22.08 1.94 -13.35
C LEU A 146 -22.51 0.56 -12.81
N ALA A 147 -23.73 0.11 -13.12
CA ALA A 147 -24.23 -1.17 -12.63
C ALA A 147 -23.48 -2.35 -13.26
N ASP A 148 -23.26 -2.27 -14.58
CA ASP A 148 -22.53 -3.28 -15.33
C ASP A 148 -21.04 -3.29 -15.00
N LEU A 149 -20.42 -2.13 -14.73
CA LEU A 149 -19.04 -2.04 -14.22
C LEU A 149 -18.88 -2.71 -12.85
N LYS A 150 -19.81 -2.47 -11.93
CA LYS A 150 -19.80 -3.15 -10.61
C LYS A 150 -19.91 -4.66 -10.79
N LYS A 151 -20.76 -5.12 -11.69
CA LYS A 151 -20.88 -6.55 -12.01
C LYS A 151 -19.58 -7.09 -12.59
N ALA A 152 -18.95 -6.39 -13.53
CA ALA A 152 -17.70 -6.80 -14.16
C ALA A 152 -16.55 -6.93 -13.14
N ILE A 153 -16.44 -6.00 -12.18
CA ILE A 153 -15.49 -6.08 -11.07
C ILE A 153 -15.76 -7.33 -10.22
N ALA A 154 -17.02 -7.53 -9.81
CA ALA A 154 -17.40 -8.66 -8.98
C ALA A 154 -17.13 -10.00 -9.67
N ASP A 155 -17.54 -10.13 -10.93
CA ASP A 155 -17.34 -11.34 -11.72
C ASP A 155 -15.84 -11.64 -11.90
N HIS A 156 -15.05 -10.67 -12.35
CA HIS A 156 -13.60 -10.86 -12.51
C HIS A 156 -12.91 -11.25 -11.19
N THR A 157 -13.24 -10.58 -10.10
CA THR A 157 -12.67 -10.89 -8.77
C THR A 157 -13.03 -12.32 -8.36
N ALA A 158 -14.30 -12.70 -8.50
CA ALA A 158 -14.75 -14.05 -8.16
C ALA A 158 -14.13 -15.11 -9.06
N ASP A 159 -14.04 -14.88 -10.36
CA ASP A 159 -13.47 -15.83 -11.34
C ASP A 159 -12.00 -16.13 -11.04
N VAL A 160 -11.21 -15.08 -10.80
CA VAL A 160 -9.78 -15.22 -10.42
C VAL A 160 -9.62 -15.99 -9.12
N LEU A 161 -10.39 -15.64 -8.09
CA LEU A 161 -10.30 -16.28 -6.79
C LEU A 161 -10.82 -17.72 -6.81
N ASN A 162 -11.86 -18.01 -7.59
CA ASN A 162 -12.32 -19.38 -7.81
C ASN A 162 -11.29 -20.24 -8.55
N ALA A 163 -10.53 -19.66 -9.49
CA ALA A 163 -9.43 -20.36 -10.16
C ALA A 163 -8.32 -20.73 -9.16
N LEU A 164 -7.96 -19.82 -8.24
CA LEU A 164 -7.02 -20.12 -7.16
C LEU A 164 -7.57 -21.19 -6.22
N LYS A 165 -8.84 -21.10 -5.83
CA LYS A 165 -9.50 -22.10 -4.95
C LYS A 165 -9.52 -23.48 -5.59
N ALA A 166 -9.81 -23.56 -6.90
CA ALA A 166 -9.76 -24.81 -7.66
C ALA A 166 -8.33 -25.40 -7.75
N ALA A 167 -7.32 -24.54 -7.70
CA ALA A 167 -5.90 -24.93 -7.67
C ALA A 167 -5.40 -25.27 -6.26
N GLY A 168 -6.25 -25.21 -5.23
CA GLY A 168 -5.88 -25.48 -3.84
C GLY A 168 -5.12 -24.34 -3.15
N VAL A 169 -5.17 -23.12 -3.67
CA VAL A 169 -4.48 -21.96 -3.10
C VAL A 169 -5.50 -21.00 -2.50
N ALA A 170 -5.34 -20.67 -1.22
CA ALA A 170 -6.13 -19.65 -0.53
C ALA A 170 -5.24 -18.42 -0.28
N PRO A 171 -5.49 -17.28 -0.92
CA PRO A 171 -4.74 -16.08 -0.66
C PRO A 171 -5.06 -15.54 0.75
N LYS A 172 -4.04 -15.14 1.49
CA LYS A 172 -4.20 -14.52 2.82
C LYS A 172 -4.69 -13.08 2.70
N TRP A 173 -4.21 -12.39 1.67
CA TRP A 173 -4.58 -11.00 1.40
C TRP A 173 -5.02 -10.82 -0.05
N VAL A 174 -5.96 -9.92 -0.26
CA VAL A 174 -6.42 -9.53 -1.59
C VAL A 174 -6.52 -8.02 -1.66
N GLN A 175 -5.76 -7.42 -2.58
CA GLN A 175 -5.78 -6.01 -2.89
C GLN A 175 -6.87 -5.71 -3.91
N VAL A 176 -7.78 -4.82 -3.58
CA VAL A 176 -8.86 -4.35 -4.47
C VAL A 176 -8.44 -3.02 -5.08
N GLY A 177 -7.77 -3.10 -6.21
CA GLY A 177 -7.13 -1.99 -6.90
C GLY A 177 -5.69 -1.73 -6.42
N ASN A 178 -4.84 -1.24 -7.34
CA ASN A 178 -3.45 -0.89 -7.10
C ASN A 178 -3.27 0.62 -7.11
N GLU A 179 -2.71 1.19 -6.02
CA GLU A 179 -2.38 2.63 -5.88
C GLU A 179 -3.52 3.56 -6.31
N ILE A 180 -4.71 3.32 -5.79
CA ILE A 180 -5.98 3.93 -6.25
C ILE A 180 -6.23 5.34 -5.71
N ARG A 181 -5.20 6.06 -5.28
CA ARG A 181 -5.33 7.46 -4.84
C ARG A 181 -6.13 8.33 -5.82
N PRO A 182 -5.87 8.25 -7.14
CA PRO A 182 -6.61 9.05 -8.12
C PRO A 182 -7.91 8.40 -8.62
N GLY A 183 -8.38 7.34 -7.96
CA GLY A 183 -9.53 6.55 -8.36
C GLY A 183 -9.17 5.31 -9.17
N MET A 184 -10.17 4.63 -9.68
CA MET A 184 -10.07 3.40 -10.49
C MET A 184 -10.90 3.54 -11.77
N LEU A 185 -10.60 2.70 -12.75
CA LEU A 185 -11.44 2.55 -13.96
C LEU A 185 -11.72 3.88 -14.64
N TRP A 186 -10.70 4.66 -14.89
CA TRP A 186 -10.85 5.97 -15.49
C TRP A 186 -11.59 5.89 -16.81
N ASP A 187 -12.49 6.85 -16.98
CA ASP A 187 -13.21 7.05 -18.20
C ASP A 187 -12.41 7.97 -19.12
N GLU A 188 -11.84 7.38 -20.17
CA GLU A 188 -11.07 8.12 -21.16
C GLU A 188 -11.97 8.71 -22.26
N ASP A 189 -13.20 8.21 -22.34
CA ASP A 189 -14.16 8.66 -23.32
C ASP A 189 -14.79 9.99 -22.85
N ALA A 190 -14.44 11.09 -23.52
CA ALA A 190 -14.96 12.42 -23.23
C ALA A 190 -16.49 12.49 -23.36
N ALA A 191 -17.12 11.59 -24.11
CA ALA A 191 -18.57 11.48 -24.23
C ALA A 191 -19.25 11.03 -22.91
N LEU A 192 -18.52 10.38 -22.01
CA LEU A 192 -18.99 9.96 -20.70
C LEU A 192 -18.63 10.95 -19.59
N SER A 193 -18.18 12.15 -19.92
CA SER A 193 -17.72 13.19 -18.98
C SER A 193 -18.74 13.59 -17.90
N GLY A 194 -20.00 13.21 -18.04
CA GLY A 194 -21.04 13.37 -17.01
C GLY A 194 -21.08 12.25 -15.97
N ALA A 195 -20.43 11.12 -16.23
CA ALA A 195 -20.39 9.93 -15.39
C ALA A 195 -18.93 9.50 -15.06
N SER A 196 -18.01 10.46 -14.99
CA SER A 196 -16.63 10.17 -14.70
C SER A 196 -16.50 9.52 -13.32
N TYR A 197 -16.00 8.31 -13.30
CA TYR A 197 -15.69 7.54 -12.09
C TYR A 197 -14.31 7.94 -11.52
N ASN A 198 -13.70 8.94 -12.13
CA ASN A 198 -12.40 9.44 -11.79
C ASN A 198 -12.46 10.26 -10.53
N VAL A 199 -11.90 9.75 -9.46
CA VAL A 199 -11.35 10.58 -8.39
C VAL A 199 -9.94 10.96 -8.83
N ARG A 200 -9.79 11.51 -10.05
CA ARG A 200 -8.56 12.24 -10.34
C ARG A 200 -8.42 13.27 -9.23
N GLU A 201 -7.22 13.41 -8.68
CA GLU A 201 -6.90 14.57 -7.88
C GLU A 201 -7.49 15.81 -8.56
N CYS A 202 -8.74 16.00 -8.34
CA CYS A 202 -9.21 17.36 -8.29
C CYS A 202 -8.34 17.90 -7.20
N ASP A 203 -7.44 18.79 -7.52
CA ASP A 203 -6.57 19.45 -6.57
C ASP A 203 -7.44 20.05 -5.47
N VAL A 204 -7.86 19.16 -4.56
CA VAL A 204 -8.82 19.51 -3.48
C VAL A 204 -8.12 20.41 -2.49
N LYS A 205 -6.79 20.39 -2.47
CA LYS A 205 -5.96 21.32 -1.69
C LYS A 205 -6.03 22.75 -2.26
N GLY A 206 -6.35 22.95 -3.53
CA GLY A 206 -6.37 24.25 -4.21
C GLY A 206 -7.70 24.71 -4.78
N SER A 207 -8.66 23.83 -5.03
CA SER A 207 -9.91 24.21 -5.69
C SER A 207 -10.94 24.82 -4.73
N ASN A 208 -11.23 26.11 -4.93
CA ASN A 208 -12.35 26.80 -4.29
C ASN A 208 -13.68 26.62 -5.05
N SER A 209 -13.69 25.88 -6.18
CA SER A 209 -14.86 25.69 -7.01
C SER A 209 -15.86 24.73 -6.37
N THR A 210 -17.08 25.22 -6.14
CA THR A 210 -18.19 24.41 -5.61
C THR A 210 -18.57 23.27 -6.57
N SER A 211 -18.48 23.50 -7.88
CA SER A 211 -18.82 22.51 -8.91
C SER A 211 -17.83 21.34 -8.93
N GLU A 212 -16.54 21.62 -8.76
CA GLU A 212 -15.50 20.57 -8.68
C GLU A 212 -15.64 19.75 -7.41
N LYS A 213 -15.93 20.37 -6.26
CA LYS A 213 -16.20 19.64 -5.00
C LYS A 213 -17.42 18.72 -5.10
N VAL A 214 -18.47 19.13 -5.80
CA VAL A 214 -19.67 18.30 -6.03
C VAL A 214 -19.34 17.12 -6.94
N LYS A 215 -18.62 17.37 -8.03
CA LYS A 215 -18.14 16.32 -8.96
C LYS A 215 -17.26 15.31 -8.24
N TYR A 216 -16.31 15.79 -7.46
CA TYR A 216 -15.41 14.99 -6.63
C TYR A 216 -16.17 14.05 -5.67
N ARG A 217 -17.13 14.54 -4.89
CA ARG A 217 -17.93 13.72 -3.97
C ARG A 217 -18.70 12.61 -4.67
N LYS A 218 -19.29 12.92 -5.83
CA LYS A 218 -19.99 11.91 -6.64
C LYS A 218 -19.04 10.80 -7.12
N ASN A 219 -17.85 11.17 -7.55
CA ASN A 219 -16.86 10.22 -8.01
C ASN A 219 -16.36 9.33 -6.86
N PHE A 220 -16.21 9.88 -5.64
CA PHE A 220 -15.83 9.09 -4.47
C PHE A 220 -16.90 8.07 -4.07
N ALA A 221 -18.18 8.39 -4.22
CA ALA A 221 -19.25 7.42 -4.03
C ALA A 221 -19.17 6.25 -5.04
N ASN A 222 -18.80 6.53 -6.28
CA ASN A 222 -18.55 5.49 -7.28
C ASN A 222 -17.33 4.66 -6.95
N LEU A 223 -16.22 5.28 -6.54
CA LEU A 223 -15.01 4.57 -6.11
C LEU A 223 -15.31 3.65 -4.92
N ALA A 224 -16.02 4.14 -3.91
CA ALA A 224 -16.45 3.33 -2.77
C ALA A 224 -17.33 2.14 -3.22
N ALA A 225 -18.21 2.35 -4.20
CA ALA A 225 -19.03 1.28 -4.75
C ALA A 225 -18.19 0.23 -5.47
N PHE A 226 -17.14 0.61 -6.23
CA PHE A 226 -16.22 -0.32 -6.88
C PHE A 226 -15.41 -1.14 -5.85
N ILE A 227 -14.87 -0.49 -4.84
CA ILE A 227 -14.15 -1.14 -3.74
C ILE A 227 -15.08 -2.13 -3.03
N ASN A 228 -16.32 -1.74 -2.74
CA ASN A 228 -17.27 -2.58 -2.03
C ASN A 228 -17.65 -3.85 -2.80
N VAL A 229 -17.88 -3.77 -4.10
CA VAL A 229 -18.21 -4.97 -4.88
C VAL A 229 -17.01 -5.90 -5.02
N GLY A 230 -15.78 -5.36 -5.12
CA GLY A 230 -14.56 -6.16 -5.04
C GLY A 230 -14.41 -6.82 -3.67
N TYR A 231 -14.60 -6.07 -2.58
CA TYR A 231 -14.59 -6.58 -1.22
C TYR A 231 -15.59 -7.73 -1.03
N ASP A 232 -16.84 -7.53 -1.44
CA ASP A 232 -17.91 -8.52 -1.27
C ASP A 232 -17.63 -9.76 -2.13
N ALA A 233 -17.07 -9.61 -3.33
CA ALA A 233 -16.65 -10.72 -4.17
C ALA A 233 -15.52 -11.54 -3.53
N VAL A 234 -14.51 -10.88 -2.93
CA VAL A 234 -13.46 -11.57 -2.17
C VAL A 234 -14.07 -12.40 -1.04
N LYS A 235 -14.92 -11.77 -0.22
CA LYS A 235 -15.54 -12.43 0.93
C LYS A 235 -16.51 -13.56 0.55
N SER A 236 -17.07 -13.53 -0.64
CA SER A 236 -17.94 -14.62 -1.16
C SER A 236 -17.16 -15.89 -1.53
N VAL A 237 -15.86 -15.77 -1.87
CA VAL A 237 -15.02 -16.91 -2.25
C VAL A 237 -14.13 -17.37 -1.10
N PHE A 238 -13.53 -16.40 -0.38
CA PHE A 238 -12.65 -16.58 0.76
C PHE A 238 -13.04 -15.60 1.86
N ASP A 239 -13.89 -16.04 2.79
CA ASP A 239 -14.42 -15.22 3.90
C ASP A 239 -13.33 -14.74 4.87
N ASP A 240 -12.29 -15.56 5.08
CA ASP A 240 -11.14 -15.23 5.93
C ASP A 240 -10.10 -14.31 5.25
N ALA A 241 -10.09 -14.16 3.92
CA ALA A 241 -9.11 -13.34 3.24
C ALA A 241 -9.21 -11.86 3.66
N ILE A 242 -8.06 -11.25 3.93
CA ILE A 242 -7.96 -9.85 4.35
C ILE A 242 -7.98 -8.96 3.12
N VAL A 243 -8.98 -8.09 3.00
CA VAL A 243 -9.10 -7.16 1.87
C VAL A 243 -8.34 -5.87 2.16
N ILE A 244 -7.43 -5.53 1.24
CA ILE A 244 -6.55 -4.35 1.33
C ILE A 244 -7.01 -3.28 0.33
N VAL A 245 -7.05 -2.03 0.79
CA VAL A 245 -7.11 -0.83 -0.06
C VAL A 245 -5.74 -0.18 -0.06
N HIS A 246 -5.14 -0.03 -1.24
CA HIS A 246 -3.75 0.36 -1.43
C HIS A 246 -3.60 1.76 -2.04
N LEU A 247 -2.79 2.58 -1.41
CA LEU A 247 -2.39 3.90 -1.91
C LEU A 247 -0.86 4.02 -1.98
N ASP A 248 -0.39 4.89 -2.88
CA ASP A 248 0.99 5.36 -2.96
C ASP A 248 1.34 6.34 -1.82
N ASN A 249 2.59 6.82 -1.80
CA ASN A 249 3.06 7.87 -0.88
C ASN A 249 2.77 7.60 0.61
N GLY A 250 3.15 6.42 1.10
CA GLY A 250 2.91 5.98 2.49
C GLY A 250 3.41 6.95 3.58
N TYR A 251 4.29 7.91 3.24
CA TYR A 251 4.76 8.95 4.16
C TYR A 251 3.75 10.10 4.34
N ASP A 252 2.79 10.30 3.41
CA ASP A 252 1.86 11.44 3.41
C ASP A 252 0.60 11.14 4.26
N ASN A 253 0.64 11.47 5.54
CA ASN A 253 -0.50 11.28 6.44
C ASN A 253 -1.75 12.09 6.04
N GLU A 254 -1.58 13.28 5.43
CA GLU A 254 -2.71 14.08 4.99
C GLU A 254 -3.46 13.40 3.84
N LEU A 255 -2.72 12.84 2.88
CA LEU A 255 -3.26 12.06 1.77
C LEU A 255 -4.11 10.88 2.29
N TYR A 256 -3.53 10.08 3.18
CA TYR A 256 -4.22 8.91 3.74
C TYR A 256 -5.44 9.29 4.56
N THR A 257 -5.32 10.32 5.37
CA THR A 257 -6.42 10.82 6.19
C THR A 257 -7.56 11.35 5.32
N TRP A 258 -7.24 12.10 4.27
CA TRP A 258 -8.22 12.58 3.32
C TRP A 258 -8.94 11.41 2.61
N PHE A 259 -8.17 10.50 2.00
CA PHE A 259 -8.75 9.41 1.21
C PHE A 259 -9.65 8.50 2.04
N PHE A 260 -9.17 8.03 3.18
CA PHE A 260 -9.93 7.09 4.02
C PHE A 260 -11.11 7.77 4.76
N ASN A 261 -11.05 9.07 5.04
CA ASN A 261 -12.22 9.81 5.51
C ASN A 261 -13.33 9.85 4.45
N GLU A 262 -12.97 10.18 3.20
CA GLU A 262 -13.93 10.21 2.10
C GLU A 262 -14.46 8.80 1.79
N LEU A 263 -13.59 7.79 1.76
CA LEU A 263 -13.99 6.40 1.55
C LEU A 263 -14.98 5.93 2.62
N LYS A 264 -14.69 6.22 3.89
CA LYS A 264 -15.58 5.90 5.02
C LYS A 264 -16.91 6.66 4.94
N ALA A 265 -16.87 7.95 4.60
CA ALA A 265 -18.08 8.77 4.46
C ALA A 265 -19.02 8.28 3.34
N ASN A 266 -18.46 7.58 2.34
CA ASN A 266 -19.21 6.97 1.24
C ASN A 266 -19.49 5.47 1.48
N GLY A 267 -19.31 4.96 2.69
CA GLY A 267 -19.62 3.58 3.05
C GLY A 267 -18.66 2.55 2.48
N GLY A 268 -17.41 2.95 2.18
CA GLY A 268 -16.39 2.05 1.68
C GLY A 268 -15.97 0.99 2.71
N LYS A 269 -15.61 -0.20 2.23
CA LYS A 269 -15.23 -1.38 3.02
C LYS A 269 -13.77 -1.72 2.81
N TRP A 270 -13.05 -2.01 3.88
CA TRP A 270 -11.69 -2.58 3.86
C TRP A 270 -11.40 -3.28 5.19
N ASN A 271 -10.43 -4.19 5.19
CA ASN A 271 -9.91 -4.81 6.41
C ASN A 271 -8.56 -4.20 6.81
N MET A 272 -7.74 -3.81 5.82
CA MET A 272 -6.37 -3.35 6.02
C MET A 272 -6.02 -2.23 5.03
N ILE A 273 -5.15 -1.32 5.44
CA ILE A 273 -4.60 -0.26 4.59
C ILE A 273 -3.27 -0.71 4.02
N GLY A 274 -3.12 -0.67 2.69
CA GLY A 274 -1.86 -0.89 1.98
C GLY A 274 -1.16 0.43 1.65
N MET A 275 0.17 0.43 1.75
CA MET A 275 1.01 1.60 1.48
C MET A 275 2.17 1.25 0.55
N SER A 276 2.46 2.09 -0.45
CA SER A 276 3.76 2.11 -1.12
C SER A 276 4.71 3.04 -0.38
N LEU A 277 5.95 2.61 -0.19
CA LEU A 277 7.01 3.39 0.45
C LEU A 277 8.30 3.32 -0.36
N TYR A 278 8.57 4.33 -1.16
CA TYR A 278 9.76 4.43 -2.00
C TYR A 278 10.63 5.63 -1.59
N PRO A 279 11.56 5.48 -0.62
CA PRO A 279 12.38 6.60 -0.14
C PRO A 279 13.14 7.30 -1.26
N TYR A 280 13.69 6.56 -2.21
CA TYR A 280 14.40 7.10 -3.37
C TYR A 280 13.50 8.01 -4.24
N ARG A 281 12.29 7.54 -4.58
CA ARG A 281 11.34 8.33 -5.39
C ARG A 281 10.92 9.60 -4.67
N THR A 282 10.63 9.51 -3.36
CA THR A 282 10.26 10.67 -2.55
C THR A 282 11.34 11.75 -2.59
N MET A 283 12.62 11.38 -2.49
CA MET A 283 13.74 12.34 -2.59
C MET A 283 13.88 12.97 -3.97
N LEU A 284 13.48 12.30 -5.05
CA LEU A 284 13.49 12.87 -6.39
C LEU A 284 12.39 13.92 -6.56
N GLU A 285 11.20 13.65 -6.04
CA GLU A 285 10.02 14.50 -6.15
C GLU A 285 10.06 15.67 -5.15
N HIS A 286 10.59 15.44 -3.95
CA HIS A 286 10.63 16.37 -2.83
C HIS A 286 12.05 16.55 -2.32
N LYS A 287 12.71 17.62 -2.74
CA LYS A 287 14.13 17.87 -2.43
C LYS A 287 14.45 18.11 -0.96
N GLU A 288 13.43 18.44 -0.16
CA GLU A 288 13.52 18.60 1.29
C GLU A 288 13.46 17.27 2.06
N TYR A 289 13.16 16.16 1.37
CA TYR A 289 13.12 14.83 1.97
C TYR A 289 14.47 14.13 1.92
N THR A 290 14.73 13.35 2.95
CA THR A 290 15.77 12.31 2.98
C THR A 290 15.09 10.96 3.09
N ALA A 291 15.80 9.88 2.75
CA ALA A 291 15.28 8.52 2.93
C ALA A 291 14.85 8.27 4.38
N ASP A 292 15.67 8.70 5.34
CA ASP A 292 15.39 8.54 6.77
C ASP A 292 14.14 9.31 7.21
N ARG A 293 13.93 10.52 6.71
CA ARG A 293 12.71 11.30 6.96
C ARG A 293 11.48 10.60 6.36
N THR A 294 11.56 10.15 5.12
CA THR A 294 10.48 9.43 4.45
C THR A 294 10.05 8.20 5.24
N ILE A 295 11.01 7.40 5.72
CA ILE A 295 10.74 6.23 6.55
C ILE A 295 10.07 6.64 7.87
N THR A 296 10.63 7.64 8.57
CA THR A 296 10.07 8.11 9.85
C THR A 296 8.62 8.60 9.70
N GLU A 297 8.33 9.39 8.66
CA GLU A 297 6.97 9.89 8.42
C GLU A 297 6.01 8.76 8.02
N CYS A 298 6.48 7.74 7.30
CA CYS A 298 5.67 6.57 7.00
C CYS A 298 5.29 5.78 8.27
N ILE A 299 6.24 5.54 9.17
CA ILE A 299 5.95 4.86 10.46
C ILE A 299 4.96 5.69 11.30
N ALA A 300 5.12 7.01 11.32
CA ALA A 300 4.17 7.89 11.99
C ALA A 300 2.78 7.81 11.35
N ASN A 301 2.70 7.76 10.01
CA ASN A 301 1.45 7.60 9.28
C ASN A 301 0.79 6.25 9.57
N ILE A 302 1.53 5.13 9.54
CA ILE A 302 1.03 3.81 9.93
C ILE A 302 0.35 3.88 11.29
N ASN A 303 1.03 4.43 12.30
CA ASN A 303 0.49 4.56 13.65
C ASN A 303 -0.75 5.46 13.72
N SER A 304 -0.78 6.53 12.93
CA SER A 304 -1.90 7.48 12.87
C SER A 304 -3.15 6.83 12.29
N VAL A 305 -3.03 6.24 11.08
CA VAL A 305 -4.19 5.69 10.37
C VAL A 305 -4.70 4.39 11.01
N ALA A 306 -3.80 3.55 11.54
CA ALA A 306 -4.19 2.35 12.26
C ALA A 306 -5.08 2.66 13.46
N ARG A 307 -4.72 3.67 14.26
CA ARG A 307 -5.56 4.14 15.37
C ARG A 307 -6.85 4.77 14.89
N LYS A 308 -6.76 5.67 13.89
CA LYS A 308 -7.91 6.46 13.42
C LYS A 308 -8.99 5.59 12.79
N TYR A 309 -8.62 4.58 12.06
CA TYR A 309 -9.57 3.70 11.36
C TYR A 309 -9.76 2.34 12.03
N ASN A 310 -9.05 2.09 13.13
CA ASN A 310 -9.06 0.81 13.87
C ASN A 310 -8.85 -0.39 12.95
N CYS A 311 -7.83 -0.33 12.10
CA CYS A 311 -7.47 -1.40 11.18
C CYS A 311 -5.95 -1.59 11.16
N ASP A 312 -5.51 -2.75 10.69
CA ASP A 312 -4.10 -3.02 10.47
C ASP A 312 -3.60 -2.34 9.18
N VAL A 313 -2.29 -2.22 9.05
CA VAL A 313 -1.61 -1.59 7.93
C VAL A 313 -0.54 -2.52 7.39
N MET A 314 -0.18 -2.38 6.13
CA MET A 314 0.92 -3.13 5.51
C MET A 314 1.65 -2.25 4.50
N VAL A 315 2.98 -2.29 4.50
CA VAL A 315 3.76 -1.74 3.39
C VAL A 315 3.77 -2.79 2.30
N VAL A 316 2.88 -2.64 1.31
CA VAL A 316 2.67 -3.62 0.25
C VAL A 316 3.62 -3.45 -0.93
N GLU A 317 4.32 -2.30 -0.98
CA GLU A 317 5.39 -2.02 -1.94
C GLU A 317 6.50 -1.20 -1.32
N THR A 318 7.74 -1.60 -1.58
CA THR A 318 8.94 -0.79 -1.37
C THR A 318 10.02 -1.21 -2.35
N GLY A 319 11.07 -0.42 -2.49
CA GLY A 319 12.23 -0.73 -3.33
C GLY A 319 13.38 0.23 -3.04
N MET A 320 14.60 -0.28 -3.14
CA MET A 320 15.82 0.46 -2.84
C MET A 320 16.63 0.68 -4.11
N GLU A 321 17.39 1.75 -4.18
CA GLU A 321 18.23 2.03 -5.33
C GLU A 321 19.25 0.90 -5.54
N CYS A 322 19.20 0.26 -6.71
CA CYS A 322 20.07 -0.85 -7.10
C CYS A 322 20.80 -0.60 -8.42
N ALA A 323 20.35 0.36 -9.21
CA ALA A 323 20.97 0.70 -10.49
C ALA A 323 21.35 2.18 -10.60
N ASP A 324 22.34 2.47 -11.42
CA ASP A 324 22.70 3.83 -11.83
C ASP A 324 21.77 4.36 -12.96
N ASP A 325 22.00 5.60 -13.40
CA ASP A 325 21.21 6.22 -14.47
C ASP A 325 21.39 5.55 -15.85
N LYS A 326 22.37 4.67 -15.98
CA LYS A 326 22.65 3.92 -17.22
C LYS A 326 22.11 2.49 -17.17
N GLY A 327 21.47 2.10 -16.06
CA GLY A 327 20.97 0.75 -15.85
C GLY A 327 22.05 -0.26 -15.48
N ASN A 328 23.22 0.17 -15.02
CA ASN A 328 24.22 -0.74 -14.47
C ASN A 328 24.02 -0.89 -12.96
N LEU A 329 24.53 -1.99 -12.40
CA LEU A 329 24.52 -2.20 -10.95
C LEU A 329 25.15 -1.01 -10.23
N ALA A 330 24.46 -0.50 -9.24
CA ALA A 330 24.92 0.61 -8.42
C ALA A 330 26.19 0.27 -7.62
N SER A 331 26.90 1.29 -7.13
CA SER A 331 28.10 1.09 -6.33
C SER A 331 27.81 0.32 -5.02
N ALA A 332 28.84 -0.31 -4.48
CA ALA A 332 28.73 -1.05 -3.20
C ALA A 332 28.20 -0.18 -2.05
N SER A 333 28.51 1.12 -2.04
CA SER A 333 28.00 2.06 -1.03
C SER A 333 26.52 2.33 -1.18
N VAL A 334 25.99 2.44 -2.40
CA VAL A 334 24.55 2.60 -2.67
C VAL A 334 23.79 1.33 -2.27
N LEU A 335 24.31 0.16 -2.64
CA LEU A 335 23.71 -1.13 -2.24
C LEU A 335 23.70 -1.33 -0.71
N ALA A 336 24.78 -0.94 -0.03
CA ALA A 336 24.85 -1.00 1.43
C ALA A 336 23.85 -0.04 2.09
N GLU A 337 23.67 1.15 1.53
CA GLU A 337 22.64 2.10 1.99
C GLU A 337 21.23 1.55 1.73
N GLY A 338 20.96 0.93 0.58
CA GLY A 338 19.71 0.24 0.29
C GLY A 338 19.40 -0.85 1.33
N LYS A 339 20.40 -1.69 1.68
CA LYS A 339 20.27 -2.67 2.75
C LYS A 339 19.91 -2.02 4.09
N ARG A 340 20.59 -0.92 4.46
CA ARG A 340 20.34 -0.19 5.70
C ARG A 340 18.91 0.33 5.76
N GLN A 341 18.43 0.94 4.67
CA GLN A 341 17.08 1.48 4.58
C GLN A 341 16.03 0.39 4.69
N LEU A 342 16.17 -0.72 3.94
CA LEU A 342 15.23 -1.84 3.98
C LEU A 342 15.21 -2.50 5.38
N ALA A 343 16.37 -2.72 5.98
CA ALA A 343 16.46 -3.27 7.34
C ALA A 343 15.79 -2.35 8.37
N ARG A 344 15.93 -1.03 8.22
CA ARG A 344 15.23 -0.04 9.05
C ARG A 344 13.72 -0.12 8.87
N ILE A 345 13.21 -0.16 7.63
CA ILE A 345 11.78 -0.29 7.34
C ILE A 345 11.22 -1.56 7.99
N LEU A 346 11.84 -2.71 7.77
CA LEU A 346 11.42 -3.99 8.33
C LEU A 346 11.37 -3.95 9.87
N LYS A 347 12.43 -3.42 10.48
CA LYS A 347 12.55 -3.32 11.94
C LYS A 347 11.48 -2.38 12.51
N GLU A 348 11.37 -1.16 12.00
CA GLU A 348 10.46 -0.17 12.56
C GLU A 348 8.99 -0.53 12.31
N CYS A 349 8.65 -1.10 11.16
CA CYS A 349 7.32 -1.64 10.89
C CYS A 349 6.93 -2.73 11.91
N LYS A 350 7.87 -3.61 12.25
CA LYS A 350 7.63 -4.71 13.18
C LYS A 350 7.57 -4.25 14.64
N GLU A 351 8.51 -3.36 15.07
CA GLU A 351 8.75 -3.05 16.48
C GLU A 351 8.03 -1.77 16.93
N ASN A 352 7.89 -0.77 16.04
CA ASN A 352 7.48 0.59 16.41
C ASN A 352 6.05 0.95 15.99
N THR A 353 5.21 -0.06 15.65
CA THR A 353 3.82 0.14 15.25
C THR A 353 2.82 -0.53 16.18
N GLY A 354 3.25 -1.02 17.34
CA GLY A 354 2.40 -1.73 18.30
C GLY A 354 1.72 -2.97 17.68
N GLY A 355 2.42 -3.66 16.76
CA GLY A 355 1.88 -4.83 16.05
C GLY A 355 0.86 -4.52 14.95
N ARG A 356 0.57 -3.24 14.68
CA ARG A 356 -0.43 -2.83 13.68
C ARG A 356 0.09 -2.92 12.25
N CYS A 357 1.40 -2.81 12.00
CA CYS A 357 1.97 -3.13 10.70
C CYS A 357 2.18 -4.65 10.57
N LYS A 358 1.57 -5.25 9.57
CA LYS A 358 1.56 -6.72 9.41
C LYS A 358 2.61 -7.23 8.43
N GLY A 359 3.36 -6.37 7.78
CA GLY A 359 4.43 -6.80 6.87
C GLY A 359 4.96 -5.71 5.96
N VAL A 360 6.01 -6.09 5.24
CA VAL A 360 6.68 -5.29 4.22
C VAL A 360 6.94 -6.17 3.00
N PHE A 361 6.55 -5.68 1.83
CA PHE A 361 6.78 -6.34 0.54
C PHE A 361 7.73 -5.50 -0.32
N TYR A 362 8.78 -6.13 -0.83
CA TYR A 362 9.67 -5.54 -1.82
C TYR A 362 9.06 -5.73 -3.21
N TRP A 363 9.00 -4.69 -4.03
CA TRP A 363 8.42 -4.76 -5.36
C TRP A 363 9.48 -5.14 -6.39
N GLU A 364 9.27 -6.25 -7.09
CA GLU A 364 10.10 -6.82 -8.16
C GLU A 364 11.61 -6.83 -7.83
N PRO A 365 12.01 -7.43 -6.67
CA PRO A 365 13.43 -7.48 -6.29
C PRO A 365 14.30 -8.25 -7.30
N GLU A 366 13.73 -9.26 -7.97
CA GLU A 366 14.42 -10.14 -8.92
C GLU A 366 14.78 -9.46 -10.23
N CYS A 367 14.27 -8.25 -10.48
CA CYS A 367 14.60 -7.46 -11.65
C CYS A 367 16.09 -7.12 -11.71
N ARG A 368 16.64 -7.21 -12.91
CA ARG A 368 18.01 -6.77 -13.20
C ARG A 368 18.11 -5.24 -13.22
N PRO A 369 19.30 -4.67 -12.99
CA PRO A 369 19.51 -3.22 -12.96
C PRO A 369 19.01 -2.48 -14.20
N ASN A 370 19.16 -3.10 -15.39
CA ASN A 370 18.69 -2.52 -16.65
C ASN A 370 17.19 -2.68 -16.91
N GLN A 371 16.48 -3.44 -16.09
CA GLN A 371 15.03 -3.60 -16.17
C GLN A 371 14.30 -2.68 -15.20
N TYR A 372 14.81 -2.58 -13.97
CA TYR A 372 14.21 -1.78 -12.93
C TYR A 372 15.25 -1.25 -11.95
N ARG A 373 15.29 0.09 -11.81
CA ARG A 373 16.26 0.78 -10.96
C ARG A 373 16.23 0.36 -9.49
N LEU A 374 15.04 0.07 -8.98
CA LEU A 374 14.81 -0.26 -7.57
C LEU A 374 14.66 -1.77 -7.34
N GLY A 375 15.18 -2.60 -8.24
CA GLY A 375 15.34 -4.04 -8.02
C GLY A 375 16.34 -4.34 -6.90
N ALA A 376 16.75 -5.59 -6.76
CA ALA A 376 17.72 -5.98 -5.75
C ALA A 376 18.65 -7.11 -6.22
N PHE A 377 18.71 -7.36 -7.52
CA PHE A 377 19.53 -8.40 -8.14
C PHE A 377 20.59 -7.81 -9.07
N THR A 378 21.63 -8.56 -9.32
CA THR A 378 22.71 -8.25 -10.26
C THR A 378 22.30 -8.56 -11.69
N GLU A 379 23.09 -8.14 -12.68
CA GLU A 379 22.87 -8.45 -14.09
C GLU A 379 22.82 -9.95 -14.40
N ASP A 380 23.58 -10.74 -13.65
CA ASP A 380 23.63 -12.19 -13.80
C ASP A 380 22.58 -12.95 -12.94
N GLY A 381 21.67 -12.23 -12.28
CA GLY A 381 20.52 -12.82 -11.57
C GLY A 381 20.84 -13.35 -10.18
N ARG A 382 21.78 -12.75 -9.48
CA ARG A 382 22.07 -13.02 -8.07
C ARG A 382 21.51 -11.93 -7.17
N PRO A 383 21.04 -12.26 -5.95
CA PRO A 383 20.64 -11.25 -5.00
C PRO A 383 21.83 -10.38 -4.58
N THR A 384 21.62 -9.07 -4.50
CA THR A 384 22.59 -8.13 -3.93
C THR A 384 22.51 -8.15 -2.41
N VAL A 385 23.42 -7.41 -1.76
CA VAL A 385 23.42 -7.25 -0.29
C VAL A 385 22.14 -6.61 0.24
N ILE A 386 21.34 -5.93 -0.59
CA ILE A 386 20.02 -5.37 -0.20
C ILE A 386 19.13 -6.48 0.38
N MET A 387 19.10 -7.65 -0.26
CA MET A 387 18.26 -8.77 0.15
C MET A 387 18.67 -9.40 1.49
N ASP A 388 19.89 -9.16 1.96
CA ASP A 388 20.30 -9.62 3.30
C ASP A 388 19.51 -8.95 4.44
N ALA A 389 18.78 -7.86 4.16
CA ALA A 389 17.92 -7.23 5.15
C ALA A 389 16.76 -8.13 5.62
N PHE A 390 16.42 -9.15 4.85
CA PHE A 390 15.37 -10.12 5.18
C PHE A 390 15.81 -11.27 6.09
N LYS A 391 17.12 -11.48 6.25
CA LYS A 391 17.71 -12.56 7.06
C LYS A 391 17.59 -12.33 8.59
#